data_b9a9541100bed463f40e56822ba2548e
#
_entry.id   b9a9541100bed463f40e56822ba2548e
#
_cell.length_a   1.000
_cell.length_b   1.000
_cell.length_c   1.000
_cell.angle_alpha   90.00
_cell.angle_beta   90.00
_cell.angle_gamma   90.00
#
_symmetry.space_group_name_H-M   'P 1'
#
loop_
_entity.id
_entity.type
_entity.pdbx_description
1 polymer ?
#
loop_
_entity_poly.entity_id
_entity_poly.type
_entity_poly.pdbx_seq_one_letter_code
_entity_poly.pdbx_strand_id
1 'polypeptide(L)'
;MLNIDIVPCLQNNYSFVVHDTETDTVAVVDPSEFEPINNFIERKFNKIDYILNTHHHFDHTGGNLDLQKKYKVKIIGAKKDEKRIPGINIKLSDNENFRIGSVNFKTFLIPGHTSGHICFYAKSERVIFTGDTLFSLGCGRVFEGTYLEMLTSLNLIKKLPLDTQIYCGH
;
A
#
# COMPACT_ATOMS: atom_id res chain seq x y z
N MET A 1 13.71 -4.23 11.81
CA MET A 1 12.71 -3.33 12.46
C MET A 1 12.16 -2.39 11.41
N LEU A 2 10.85 -2.24 11.36
CA LEU A 2 10.15 -1.43 10.38
C LEU A 2 9.74 -0.08 10.98
N ASN A 3 10.24 1.01 10.40
CA ASN A 3 9.78 2.36 10.71
C ASN A 3 8.80 2.82 9.64
N ILE A 4 7.68 3.43 10.04
CA ILE A 4 6.65 3.89 9.12
C ILE A 4 6.38 5.36 9.41
N ASP A 5 6.59 6.19 8.39
CA ASP A 5 6.27 7.62 8.42
C ASP A 5 5.00 7.86 7.59
N ILE A 6 4.12 8.73 8.09
CA ILE A 6 2.91 9.14 7.38
C ILE A 6 3.21 10.43 6.62
N VAL A 7 2.94 10.44 5.34
CA VAL A 7 3.03 11.63 4.48
C VAL A 7 1.61 12.02 4.05
N PRO A 8 1.03 13.08 4.61
CA PRO A 8 -0.25 13.60 4.15
C PRO A 8 -0.15 14.08 2.70
N CYS A 9 -1.11 13.68 1.89
CA CYS A 9 -1.22 14.00 0.47
C CYS A 9 -2.63 14.46 0.13
N LEU A 10 -2.78 15.21 -0.96
CA LEU A 10 -4.07 15.72 -1.43
C LEU A 10 -4.84 16.44 -0.30
N GLN A 11 -6.16 16.18 -0.17
CA GLN A 11 -6.97 16.76 0.90
C GLN A 11 -7.00 15.90 2.17
N ASN A 12 -7.03 14.57 2.02
CA ASN A 12 -7.24 13.63 3.12
C ASN A 12 -6.61 12.24 2.89
N ASN A 13 -5.69 12.13 1.93
CA ASN A 13 -4.98 10.87 1.67
C ASN A 13 -3.74 10.75 2.56
N TYR A 14 -3.42 9.53 2.91
CA TYR A 14 -2.17 9.16 3.57
C TYR A 14 -1.35 8.24 2.64
N SER A 15 -0.15 8.70 2.30
CA SER A 15 0.91 7.84 1.76
C SER A 15 1.85 7.45 2.89
N PHE A 16 2.44 6.26 2.82
CA PHE A 16 3.31 5.78 3.88
C PHE A 16 4.71 5.52 3.35
N VAL A 17 5.71 6.06 4.05
CA VAL A 17 7.11 5.74 3.80
C VAL A 17 7.54 4.68 4.81
N VAL A 18 7.90 3.51 4.29
CA VAL A 18 8.24 2.31 5.04
C VAL A 18 9.74 2.09 4.94
N HIS A 19 10.45 2.12 6.07
CA HIS A 19 11.89 1.95 6.13
C HIS A 19 12.26 0.72 6.96
N ASP A 20 12.85 -0.27 6.31
CA ASP A 20 13.52 -1.38 7.02
C ASP A 20 14.91 -0.96 7.44
N THR A 21 15.09 -0.76 8.74
CA THR A 21 16.35 -0.26 9.32
C THR A 21 17.48 -1.29 9.29
N GLU A 22 17.18 -2.57 9.08
CA GLU A 22 18.20 -3.63 9.04
C GLU A 22 18.92 -3.65 7.69
N THR A 23 18.21 -3.44 6.61
CA THR A 23 18.76 -3.47 5.25
C THR A 23 18.83 -2.10 4.59
N ASP A 24 18.39 -1.06 5.30
CA ASP A 24 18.22 0.30 4.79
C ASP A 24 17.35 0.37 3.52
N THR A 25 16.33 -0.52 3.42
CA THR A 25 15.41 -0.54 2.29
C THR A 25 14.23 0.40 2.53
N VAL A 26 13.92 1.25 1.55
CA VAL A 26 12.85 2.24 1.61
C VAL A 26 11.76 1.90 0.59
N ALA A 27 10.51 1.81 1.05
CA ALA A 27 9.34 1.64 0.18
C ALA A 27 8.32 2.74 0.44
N VAL A 28 7.51 3.06 -0.57
CA VAL A 28 6.38 3.98 -0.46
C VAL A 28 5.10 3.22 -0.75
N VAL A 29 4.12 3.30 0.15
CA VAL A 29 2.79 2.71 -0.04
C VAL A 29 1.84 3.81 -0.48
N ASP A 30 1.12 3.55 -1.56
CA ASP A 30 0.09 4.41 -2.16
C ASP A 30 0.55 5.86 -2.34
N PRO A 31 1.54 6.13 -3.22
CA PRO A 31 1.99 7.49 -3.48
C PRO A 31 0.92 8.30 -4.22
N SER A 32 0.12 9.04 -3.45
CA SER A 32 -1.01 9.83 -3.96
C SER A 32 -0.58 10.94 -4.92
N GLU A 33 0.55 11.58 -4.62
CA GLU A 33 1.13 12.65 -5.44
C GLU A 33 2.66 12.73 -5.29
N PHE A 34 3.34 13.32 -6.27
CA PHE A 34 4.79 13.33 -6.33
C PHE A 34 5.44 14.24 -5.28
N GLU A 35 5.04 15.53 -5.21
CA GLU A 35 5.77 16.56 -4.50
C GLU A 35 5.91 16.32 -2.98
N PRO A 36 4.85 16.03 -2.21
CA PRO A 36 4.99 15.80 -0.77
C PRO A 36 5.90 14.63 -0.45
N ILE A 37 5.76 13.55 -1.23
CA ILE A 37 6.54 12.32 -1.04
C ILE A 37 8.01 12.57 -1.41
N ASN A 38 8.25 13.18 -2.56
CA ASN A 38 9.60 13.51 -3.01
C ASN A 38 10.34 14.39 -2.00
N ASN A 39 9.68 15.44 -1.51
CA ASN A 39 10.26 16.34 -0.51
C ASN A 39 10.58 15.64 0.81
N PHE A 40 9.75 14.69 1.22
CA PHE A 40 10.00 13.87 2.40
C PHE A 40 11.21 12.94 2.19
N ILE A 41 11.26 12.25 1.05
CA ILE A 41 12.32 11.31 0.69
C ILE A 41 13.67 12.02 0.57
N GLU A 42 13.74 13.18 -0.11
CA GLU A 42 14.99 13.93 -0.24
C GLU A 42 15.57 14.39 1.09
N ARG A 43 14.71 14.74 2.06
CA ARG A 43 15.16 15.18 3.38
C ARG A 43 15.65 14.04 4.27
N LYS A 44 15.11 12.81 4.10
CA LYS A 44 15.33 11.74 5.09
C LYS A 44 16.15 10.56 4.53
N PHE A 45 15.95 10.18 3.27
CA PHE A 45 16.49 8.93 2.72
C PHE A 45 17.26 9.10 1.42
N ASN A 46 16.86 10.05 0.58
CA ASN A 46 17.39 10.29 -0.76
C ASN A 46 17.32 9.09 -1.72
N LYS A 47 16.47 8.11 -1.43
CA LYS A 47 16.22 6.91 -2.24
C LYS A 47 14.82 6.36 -2.01
N ILE A 48 14.30 5.62 -2.99
CA ILE A 48 13.15 4.73 -2.90
C ILE A 48 13.54 3.43 -3.61
N ASP A 49 13.35 2.28 -2.98
CA ASP A 49 13.63 0.97 -3.56
C ASP A 49 12.37 0.35 -4.19
N TYR A 50 11.19 0.58 -3.58
CA TYR A 50 9.91 0.04 -4.05
C TYR A 50 8.76 1.02 -3.85
N ILE A 51 7.75 0.92 -4.74
CA ILE A 51 6.41 1.47 -4.54
C ILE A 51 5.45 0.30 -4.41
N LEU A 52 4.51 0.38 -3.46
CA LEU A 52 3.44 -0.59 -3.24
C LEU A 52 2.10 0.10 -3.47
N ASN A 53 1.25 -0.44 -4.35
CA ASN A 53 -0.11 0.07 -4.53
C ASN A 53 -1.14 -0.94 -4.04
N THR A 54 -2.01 -0.51 -3.13
CA THR A 54 -3.14 -1.32 -2.64
C THR A 54 -4.20 -1.51 -3.71
N HIS A 55 -4.43 -0.50 -4.54
CA HIS A 55 -5.36 -0.53 -5.66
C HIS A 55 -5.03 0.56 -6.70
N HIS A 56 -5.82 0.65 -7.76
CA HIS A 56 -5.49 1.44 -8.95
C HIS A 56 -6.02 2.88 -8.97
N HIS A 57 -6.80 3.33 -7.97
CA HIS A 57 -7.35 4.69 -7.99
C HIS A 57 -6.26 5.74 -8.04
N PHE A 58 -6.54 6.85 -8.72
CA PHE A 58 -5.56 7.89 -9.00
C PHE A 58 -4.96 8.49 -7.73
N ASP A 59 -5.77 8.67 -6.71
CA ASP A 59 -5.36 9.22 -5.41
C ASP A 59 -4.51 8.25 -4.57
N HIS A 60 -4.21 7.05 -5.09
CA HIS A 60 -3.23 6.09 -4.54
C HIS A 60 -2.07 5.81 -5.49
N THR A 61 -2.17 6.24 -6.74
CA THR A 61 -1.17 5.94 -7.78
C THR A 61 -0.64 7.18 -8.50
N GLY A 62 -1.13 8.38 -8.17
CA GLY A 62 -0.81 9.62 -8.89
C GLY A 62 0.67 9.97 -8.91
N GLY A 63 1.42 9.62 -7.88
CA GLY A 63 2.88 9.82 -7.81
C GLY A 63 3.72 8.73 -8.48
N ASN A 64 3.12 7.61 -8.90
CA ASN A 64 3.85 6.43 -9.39
C ASN A 64 4.89 6.72 -10.46
N LEU A 65 4.46 7.31 -11.58
CA LEU A 65 5.32 7.45 -12.76
C LEU A 65 6.46 8.46 -12.55
N ASP A 66 6.20 9.56 -11.85
CA ASP A 66 7.21 10.56 -11.56
C ASP A 66 8.25 10.05 -10.56
N LEU A 67 7.83 9.35 -9.50
CA LEU A 67 8.73 8.67 -8.57
C LEU A 67 9.52 7.57 -9.26
N GLN A 68 8.86 6.75 -10.12
CA GLN A 68 9.54 5.72 -10.90
C GLN A 68 10.59 6.30 -11.83
N LYS A 69 10.29 7.40 -12.51
CA LYS A 69 11.24 8.08 -13.38
C LYS A 69 12.45 8.63 -12.64
N LYS A 70 12.22 9.25 -11.47
CA LYS A 70 13.29 9.87 -10.67
C LYS A 70 14.17 8.84 -9.98
N TYR A 71 13.59 7.89 -9.25
CA TYR A 71 14.31 6.94 -8.40
C TYR A 71 14.59 5.59 -9.05
N LYS A 72 14.10 5.35 -10.28
CA LYS A 72 14.22 4.06 -11.01
C LYS A 72 13.62 2.88 -10.23
N VAL A 73 12.61 3.15 -9.44
CA VAL A 73 11.97 2.23 -8.51
C VAL A 73 11.06 1.21 -9.21
N LYS A 74 10.89 0.04 -8.60
CA LYS A 74 9.91 -0.97 -9.04
C LYS A 74 8.58 -0.76 -8.34
N ILE A 75 7.49 -0.85 -9.11
CA ILE A 75 6.12 -0.72 -8.62
C ILE A 75 5.51 -2.11 -8.45
N ILE A 76 5.01 -2.37 -7.25
CA ILE A 76 4.38 -3.63 -6.82
C ILE A 76 2.88 -3.38 -6.64
N GLY A 77 2.03 -4.27 -7.14
CA GLY A 77 0.59 -4.16 -6.98
C GLY A 77 -0.14 -5.44 -7.35
N ALA A 78 -1.47 -5.40 -7.33
CA ALA A 78 -2.29 -6.56 -7.64
C ALA A 78 -2.14 -7.01 -9.09
N LYS A 79 -1.95 -8.31 -9.33
CA LYS A 79 -2.00 -8.92 -10.67
C LYS A 79 -3.34 -8.63 -11.36
N LYS A 80 -4.42 -8.58 -10.59
CA LYS A 80 -5.76 -8.30 -11.10
C LYS A 80 -5.89 -6.87 -11.65
N ASP A 81 -5.06 -5.94 -11.17
CA ASP A 81 -4.99 -4.55 -11.60
C ASP A 81 -3.80 -4.23 -12.52
N GLU A 82 -3.17 -5.24 -13.11
CA GLU A 82 -1.96 -5.07 -13.93
C GLU A 82 -2.08 -4.08 -15.09
N LYS A 83 -3.31 -3.89 -15.62
CA LYS A 83 -3.60 -2.94 -16.70
C LYS A 83 -4.04 -1.56 -16.20
N ARG A 84 -4.28 -1.41 -14.89
CA ARG A 84 -4.85 -0.22 -14.29
C ARG A 84 -3.87 0.54 -13.39
N ILE A 85 -2.91 -0.17 -12.77
CA ILE A 85 -1.86 0.48 -11.96
C ILE A 85 -0.76 1.01 -12.89
N PRO A 86 -0.52 2.35 -12.92
CA PRO A 86 0.49 2.94 -13.78
C PRO A 86 1.90 2.45 -13.41
N GLY A 87 2.65 1.96 -14.41
CA GLY A 87 4.06 1.59 -14.25
C GLY A 87 4.34 0.29 -13.48
N ILE A 88 3.32 -0.52 -13.19
CA ILE A 88 3.47 -1.76 -12.42
C ILE A 88 4.54 -2.70 -13.03
N ASN A 89 5.45 -3.20 -12.19
CA ASN A 89 6.51 -4.13 -12.57
C ASN A 89 6.33 -5.52 -11.94
N ILE A 90 5.95 -5.55 -10.65
CA ILE A 90 5.80 -6.77 -9.86
C ILE A 90 4.31 -6.95 -9.54
N LYS A 91 3.76 -8.07 -9.95
CA LYS A 91 2.33 -8.37 -9.90
C LYS A 91 2.07 -9.47 -8.89
N LEU A 92 1.35 -9.15 -7.82
CA LEU A 92 1.06 -10.07 -6.73
C LEU A 92 -0.33 -10.67 -6.85
N SER A 93 -0.41 -11.96 -6.59
CA SER A 93 -1.66 -12.72 -6.46
C SER A 93 -2.14 -12.77 -5.01
N ASP A 94 -3.37 -13.25 -4.80
CA ASP A 94 -3.87 -13.50 -3.45
C ASP A 94 -2.99 -14.50 -2.69
N ASN A 95 -2.79 -14.27 -1.39
CA ASN A 95 -1.97 -15.10 -0.50
C ASN A 95 -0.48 -15.20 -0.88
N GLU A 96 0.00 -14.37 -1.80
CA GLU A 96 1.41 -14.36 -2.20
C GLU A 96 2.28 -13.66 -1.15
N ASN A 97 3.48 -14.20 -0.92
CA ASN A 97 4.48 -13.61 -0.03
C ASN A 97 5.54 -12.89 -0.87
N PHE A 98 5.98 -11.74 -0.38
CA PHE A 98 7.09 -10.98 -0.94
C PHE A 98 7.89 -10.32 0.18
N ARG A 99 9.05 -9.74 -0.16
CA ARG A 99 9.93 -9.11 0.83
C ARG A 99 10.24 -7.67 0.46
N ILE A 100 10.28 -6.83 1.50
CA ILE A 100 10.85 -5.50 1.46
C ILE A 100 12.00 -5.50 2.47
N GLY A 101 13.23 -5.47 1.95
CA GLY A 101 14.40 -5.66 2.78
C GLY A 101 14.40 -7.02 3.52
N SER A 102 14.53 -6.99 4.85
CA SER A 102 14.46 -8.17 5.72
C SER A 102 13.03 -8.59 6.06
N VAL A 103 12.04 -7.73 5.85
CA VAL A 103 10.65 -7.94 6.29
C VAL A 103 9.85 -8.72 5.26
N ASN A 104 9.16 -9.78 5.73
CA ASN A 104 8.24 -10.57 4.93
C ASN A 104 6.83 -9.96 5.00
N PHE A 105 6.27 -9.71 3.83
CA PHE A 105 4.88 -9.29 3.65
C PHE A 105 4.07 -10.42 3.02
N LYS A 106 2.80 -10.49 3.41
CA LYS A 106 1.79 -11.31 2.77
C LYS A 106 0.71 -10.43 2.15
N THR A 107 0.35 -10.73 0.91
CA THR A 107 -0.75 -10.07 0.20
C THR A 107 -2.05 -10.81 0.45
N PHE A 108 -3.14 -10.09 0.71
CA PHE A 108 -4.49 -10.63 0.64
C PHE A 108 -5.31 -9.83 -0.36
N LEU A 109 -6.02 -10.53 -1.24
CA LEU A 109 -7.03 -9.91 -2.09
C LEU A 109 -8.25 -9.59 -1.22
N ILE A 110 -8.62 -8.32 -1.16
CA ILE A 110 -9.71 -7.79 -0.34
C ILE A 110 -10.68 -6.94 -1.19
N PRO A 111 -11.42 -7.59 -2.12
CA PRO A 111 -12.32 -6.88 -3.03
C PRO A 111 -13.48 -6.24 -2.29
N GLY A 112 -14.07 -5.25 -2.94
CA GLY A 112 -15.23 -4.49 -2.45
C GLY A 112 -15.14 -3.06 -2.94
N HIS A 113 -14.20 -2.26 -2.43
CA HIS A 113 -13.93 -0.91 -2.91
C HIS A 113 -13.55 -0.93 -4.40
N THR A 114 -12.53 -1.71 -4.75
CA THR A 114 -12.25 -2.12 -6.14
C THR A 114 -12.19 -3.64 -6.23
N SER A 115 -12.28 -4.18 -7.44
CA SER A 115 -12.26 -5.62 -7.68
C SER A 115 -10.85 -6.23 -7.51
N GLY A 116 -9.81 -5.43 -7.70
CA GLY A 116 -8.40 -5.83 -7.59
C GLY A 116 -7.71 -5.34 -6.31
N HIS A 117 -8.46 -4.82 -5.34
CA HIS A 117 -7.89 -4.29 -4.11
C HIS A 117 -7.14 -5.36 -3.31
N ILE A 118 -5.92 -5.03 -2.88
CA ILE A 118 -5.09 -5.90 -2.03
C ILE A 118 -4.66 -5.13 -0.76
N CYS A 119 -4.38 -5.85 0.30
CA CYS A 119 -3.64 -5.31 1.45
C CYS A 119 -2.26 -5.95 1.57
N PHE A 120 -1.37 -5.28 2.27
CA PHE A 120 -0.01 -5.76 2.57
C PHE A 120 0.13 -5.97 4.08
N TYR A 121 0.32 -7.21 4.50
CA TYR A 121 0.42 -7.58 5.90
C TYR A 121 1.83 -8.06 6.26
N ALA A 122 2.51 -7.34 7.13
CA ALA A 122 3.79 -7.73 7.73
C ALA A 122 3.53 -8.36 9.11
N LYS A 123 3.42 -9.70 9.15
CA LYS A 123 3.03 -10.44 10.37
C LYS A 123 4.00 -10.24 11.53
N SER A 124 5.32 -10.27 11.27
CA SER A 124 6.35 -10.09 12.30
C SER A 124 6.30 -8.71 12.95
N GLU A 125 5.94 -7.70 12.17
CA GLU A 125 5.88 -6.30 12.59
C GLU A 125 4.50 -5.90 13.12
N ARG A 126 3.49 -6.78 13.00
CA ARG A 126 2.08 -6.49 13.36
C ARG A 126 1.52 -5.27 12.65
N VAL A 127 1.79 -5.16 11.35
CA VAL A 127 1.41 -4.01 10.50
C VAL A 127 0.62 -4.47 9.30
N ILE A 128 -0.47 -3.75 8.98
CA ILE A 128 -1.23 -3.95 7.75
C ILE A 128 -1.55 -2.61 7.07
N PHE A 129 -1.34 -2.54 5.75
CA PHE A 129 -1.78 -1.45 4.90
C PHE A 129 -3.08 -1.87 4.22
N THR A 130 -4.20 -1.22 4.59
CA THR A 130 -5.56 -1.62 4.18
C THR A 130 -6.11 -0.84 2.99
N GLY A 131 -5.39 0.22 2.54
CA GLY A 131 -5.91 1.15 1.53
C GLY A 131 -7.31 1.60 1.88
N ASP A 132 -8.24 1.44 0.94
CA ASP A 132 -9.63 1.88 1.06
C ASP A 132 -10.61 0.76 1.45
N THR A 133 -10.13 -0.34 2.00
CA THR A 133 -11.03 -1.38 2.54
C THR A 133 -11.46 -1.07 3.96
N LEU A 134 -10.52 -0.72 4.86
CA LEU A 134 -10.84 -0.42 6.27
C LEU A 134 -10.22 0.92 6.67
N PHE A 135 -11.04 1.82 7.22
CA PHE A 135 -10.65 3.08 7.83
C PHE A 135 -10.78 3.04 9.36
N SER A 136 -10.39 4.12 10.04
CA SER A 136 -10.50 4.20 11.51
C SER A 136 -11.95 4.07 12.01
N LEU A 137 -12.94 4.61 11.29
CA LEU A 137 -14.36 4.61 11.65
C LEU A 137 -15.28 4.18 10.50
N GLY A 138 -14.84 3.25 9.67
CA GLY A 138 -15.67 2.78 8.55
C GLY A 138 -14.87 2.02 7.50
N CYS A 139 -15.43 1.97 6.30
CA CYS A 139 -14.82 1.33 5.14
C CYS A 139 -15.03 2.18 3.89
N GLY A 140 -14.27 1.92 2.85
CA GLY A 140 -14.42 2.56 1.55
C GLY A 140 -15.77 2.24 0.89
N ARG A 141 -16.16 3.11 -0.04
CA ARG A 141 -17.35 2.87 -0.89
C ARG A 141 -17.14 1.63 -1.74
N VAL A 142 -18.22 0.88 -1.97
CA VAL A 142 -18.21 -0.28 -2.86
C VAL A 142 -18.48 0.18 -4.29
N PHE A 143 -17.40 0.39 -5.07
CA PHE A 143 -17.53 0.85 -6.46
C PHE A 143 -17.60 -0.29 -7.47
N GLU A 144 -16.76 -1.32 -7.31
CA GLU A 144 -16.60 -2.38 -8.31
C GLU A 144 -17.02 -3.76 -7.78
N GLY A 145 -16.99 -3.95 -6.48
CA GLY A 145 -17.39 -5.20 -5.83
C GLY A 145 -18.84 -5.20 -5.36
N THR A 146 -19.13 -6.15 -4.50
CA THR A 146 -20.41 -6.31 -3.80
C THR A 146 -20.24 -6.03 -2.31
N TYR A 147 -21.35 -5.71 -1.62
CA TYR A 147 -21.34 -5.57 -0.15
C TYR A 147 -20.89 -6.86 0.55
N LEU A 148 -21.22 -8.03 -0.03
CA LEU A 148 -20.78 -9.32 0.51
C LEU A 148 -19.27 -9.51 0.39
N GLU A 149 -18.66 -9.10 -0.72
CA GLU A 149 -17.20 -9.11 -0.89
C GLU A 149 -16.53 -8.16 0.10
N MET A 150 -17.05 -6.92 0.23
CA MET A 150 -16.52 -5.97 1.22
C MET A 150 -16.62 -6.53 2.65
N LEU A 151 -17.76 -7.10 3.03
CA LEU A 151 -17.92 -7.71 4.35
C LEU A 151 -16.96 -8.89 4.56
N THR A 152 -16.72 -9.71 3.54
CA THR A 152 -15.77 -10.82 3.58
C THR A 152 -14.35 -10.30 3.77
N SER A 153 -13.97 -9.23 3.06
CA SER A 153 -12.67 -8.56 3.16
C SER A 153 -12.45 -7.97 4.57
N LEU A 154 -13.45 -7.29 5.12
CA LEU A 154 -13.39 -6.76 6.49
C LEU A 154 -13.28 -7.88 7.53
N ASN A 155 -14.02 -9.00 7.36
CA ASN A 155 -13.93 -10.15 8.24
C ASN A 155 -12.57 -10.88 8.16
N LEU A 156 -11.87 -10.81 7.03
CA LEU A 156 -10.52 -11.30 6.91
C LEU A 156 -9.57 -10.47 7.77
N ILE A 157 -9.64 -9.13 7.65
CA ILE A 157 -8.82 -8.21 8.46
C ILE A 157 -9.12 -8.38 9.95
N LYS A 158 -10.39 -8.50 10.33
CA LYS A 158 -10.83 -8.72 11.71
C LYS A 158 -10.23 -9.96 12.39
N LYS A 159 -9.81 -10.97 11.62
CA LYS A 159 -9.18 -12.20 12.14
C LYS A 159 -7.70 -12.03 12.47
N LEU A 160 -7.09 -10.91 12.12
CA LEU A 160 -5.70 -10.61 12.45
C LEU A 160 -5.56 -10.39 13.96
N PRO A 161 -4.35 -10.53 14.53
CA PRO A 161 -4.10 -10.24 15.94
C PRO A 161 -4.58 -8.84 16.33
N LEU A 162 -5.15 -8.68 17.53
CA LEU A 162 -5.76 -7.43 18.01
C LEU A 162 -4.76 -6.26 18.14
N ASP A 163 -3.48 -6.55 18.26
CA ASP A 163 -2.38 -5.59 18.32
C ASP A 163 -1.82 -5.23 16.94
N THR A 164 -2.48 -5.64 15.86
CA THR A 164 -2.10 -5.24 14.50
C THR A 164 -2.40 -3.77 14.27
N GLN A 165 -1.36 -3.01 13.93
CA GLN A 165 -1.47 -1.60 13.55
C GLN A 165 -2.00 -1.47 12.12
N ILE A 166 -3.04 -0.64 11.94
CA ILE A 166 -3.71 -0.45 10.66
C ILE A 166 -3.28 0.88 10.06
N TYR A 167 -2.83 0.85 8.82
CA TYR A 167 -2.48 1.99 8.00
C TYR A 167 -3.46 2.09 6.83
N CYS A 168 -4.42 2.99 6.90
CA CYS A 168 -5.50 3.16 5.93
C CYS A 168 -5.24 4.34 4.98
N GLY A 169 -5.90 4.33 3.81
CA GLY A 169 -5.69 5.34 2.77
C GLY A 169 -6.18 6.74 3.13
N HIS A 170 -7.21 6.81 3.97
CA HIS A 170 -7.85 8.07 4.39
C HIS A 170 -8.10 8.11 5.88
#